data_56f5560029f942aed913615fc7cc034a
#
_entry.id   56f5560029f942aed913615fc7cc034a
#
_cell.length_a   1.000
_cell.length_b   1.000
_cell.length_c   1.000
_cell.angle_alpha   90.00
_cell.angle_beta   90.00
_cell.angle_gamma   90.00
#
_symmetry.space_group_name_H-M   'P 1'
#
loop_
_entity.id
_entity.type
_entity.pdbx_description
1 polymer ?
#
loop_
_entity_poly.entity_id
_entity_poly.type
_entity_poly.pdbx_seq_one_letter_code
_entity_poly.pdbx_strand_id
1 'polypeptide(L)'
;MSKVHGGKEAATEIGNPQEEEPMLGTLQERMQQHQKQVDCHGGQHNHGQPGICQHHLVCDNQSMVNKINEISQYKTMYPNATMVSEYDVLAEIWTAMSQLGPSQPVIDHIKGHQNEKKPWHELTHSAQMNCKADELADQYLKEFPDVDHSNVSILPTSACQLQLANGTVTYDLKLKLTHARTVPPLQRKLCNKNAWDDAGFLDIDWTSHGQALKRLKKHRKTLVQYVNDWLPVGKRIHKYDVKYPEWCPSCTAQVEDSNHLMTCPATSRQNWRKDCLAKIRQVINKHNTAHPLKELMMEGLKAVLHNQSADTIAVNPAVADVAAAQAAIGWNQILKGRFSQLWASTQDRHLGSRATTRVNGSTWMIKIIETILLEWLQLWKLRNEDRHGRDMESRRQADTRQTIRELEQFYAAHDGKVIARLQWLFTETLEVRREQNIGIIIQWLNTWKPIVEKSYNTALTTG
;
A
#
# COMPACT_ATOMS: atom_id res chain seq x y z
N MET A 1 -42.75 4.05 -35.64
CA MET A 1 -43.72 2.94 -35.93
C MET A 1 -43.08 1.64 -35.47
N SER A 2 -43.87 0.94 -34.64
CA SER A 2 -43.90 -0.48 -34.23
C SER A 2 -42.71 -0.99 -33.42
N LYS A 3 -42.84 -1.80 -32.42
CA LYS A 3 -43.99 -2.30 -31.62
C LYS A 3 -43.40 -2.82 -30.30
N VAL A 4 -44.04 -2.47 -29.22
CA VAL A 4 -43.81 -3.02 -27.88
C VAL A 4 -44.34 -4.45 -27.86
N HIS A 5 -43.57 -5.41 -27.31
CA HIS A 5 -44.08 -6.69 -26.84
C HIS A 5 -43.75 -6.86 -25.37
N GLY A 6 -44.78 -6.90 -24.57
CA GLY A 6 -44.76 -7.21 -23.16
C GLY A 6 -44.51 -8.68 -22.92
N GLY A 7 -43.69 -8.99 -21.94
CA GLY A 7 -43.48 -10.30 -21.36
C GLY A 7 -43.93 -10.27 -19.89
N LYS A 8 -44.86 -11.19 -19.60
CA LYS A 8 -45.58 -11.36 -18.34
C LYS A 8 -44.63 -11.65 -17.17
N GLU A 9 -44.87 -10.94 -16.07
CA GLU A 9 -44.40 -11.29 -14.75
C GLU A 9 -45.00 -12.63 -14.29
N ALA A 10 -44.16 -13.58 -13.98
CA ALA A 10 -44.53 -14.76 -13.22
C ALA A 10 -44.28 -14.46 -11.74
N ALA A 11 -45.34 -14.25 -11.01
CA ALA A 11 -45.32 -14.21 -9.55
C ALA A 11 -44.97 -15.59 -9.02
N THR A 12 -43.78 -15.71 -8.42
CA THR A 12 -43.41 -16.89 -7.63
C THR A 12 -43.87 -16.63 -6.21
N GLU A 13 -44.75 -17.50 -5.74
CA GLU A 13 -45.21 -17.55 -4.34
C GLU A 13 -44.02 -17.66 -3.40
N ILE A 14 -43.90 -16.68 -2.51
CA ILE A 14 -42.96 -16.73 -1.38
C ILE A 14 -43.57 -17.69 -0.36
N GLY A 15 -43.00 -18.89 -0.29
CA GLY A 15 -43.26 -19.83 0.80
C GLY A 15 -42.85 -19.22 2.13
N ASN A 16 -43.77 -19.33 3.10
CA ASN A 16 -43.59 -18.94 4.49
C ASN A 16 -42.28 -19.58 5.03
N PRO A 17 -41.31 -18.82 5.56
CA PRO A 17 -40.22 -19.43 6.28
C PRO A 17 -40.75 -19.98 7.60
N GLN A 18 -40.65 -21.31 7.75
CA GLN A 18 -40.79 -21.93 9.08
C GLN A 18 -39.72 -21.29 9.99
N GLU A 19 -40.17 -20.83 11.15
CA GLU A 19 -39.36 -20.30 12.22
C GLU A 19 -38.41 -21.42 12.68
N GLU A 20 -37.16 -21.39 12.21
CA GLU A 20 -36.06 -22.04 12.92
C GLU A 20 -35.70 -21.13 14.09
N GLU A 21 -36.11 -21.54 15.28
CA GLU A 21 -35.63 -20.92 16.53
C GLU A 21 -34.11 -20.97 16.56
N PRO A 22 -33.43 -19.83 16.81
CA PRO A 22 -32.00 -19.75 16.71
C PRO A 22 -31.34 -20.53 17.86
N MET A 23 -30.23 -21.19 17.53
CA MET A 23 -29.35 -21.91 18.45
C MET A 23 -28.85 -21.11 19.68
N LEU A 24 -29.29 -19.86 19.83
CA LEU A 24 -29.05 -19.02 21.03
C LEU A 24 -29.66 -19.67 22.27
N GLY A 25 -30.83 -20.33 22.17
CA GLY A 25 -31.46 -21.06 23.28
C GLY A 25 -30.57 -22.16 23.84
N THR A 26 -29.92 -22.93 22.98
CA THR A 26 -29.05 -24.04 23.38
C THR A 26 -27.74 -23.56 24.03
N LEU A 27 -27.21 -22.41 23.62
CA LEU A 27 -26.04 -21.82 24.26
C LEU A 27 -26.37 -21.27 25.65
N GLN A 28 -27.54 -20.62 25.76
CA GLN A 28 -28.03 -20.07 27.02
C GLN A 28 -28.42 -21.18 28.01
N GLU A 29 -29.02 -22.27 27.55
CA GLU A 29 -29.32 -23.48 28.34
C GLU A 29 -28.04 -24.21 28.76
N ARG A 30 -27.05 -24.34 27.91
CA ARG A 30 -25.73 -24.93 28.25
C ARG A 30 -24.96 -24.05 29.22
N MET A 31 -25.01 -22.71 29.08
CA MET A 31 -24.44 -21.79 30.06
C MET A 31 -25.17 -21.87 31.40
N GLN A 32 -26.50 -22.02 31.41
CA GLN A 32 -27.26 -22.22 32.64
C GLN A 32 -27.03 -23.59 33.28
N GLN A 33 -26.80 -24.65 32.51
CA GLN A 33 -26.39 -25.95 33.03
C GLN A 33 -24.96 -25.93 33.58
N HIS A 34 -24.03 -25.21 32.96
CA HIS A 34 -22.68 -25.00 33.50
C HIS A 34 -22.70 -24.12 34.75
N GLN A 35 -23.58 -23.14 34.82
CA GLN A 35 -23.75 -22.29 36.01
C GLN A 35 -24.29 -23.06 37.22
N LYS A 36 -25.05 -24.16 37.00
CA LYS A 36 -25.50 -25.07 38.03
C LYS A 36 -24.43 -26.07 38.50
N GLN A 37 -23.35 -26.28 37.73
CA GLN A 37 -22.23 -27.17 38.10
C GLN A 37 -21.05 -26.47 38.79
N VAL A 38 -21.06 -25.14 38.88
CA VAL A 38 -20.12 -24.39 39.75
C VAL A 38 -20.69 -24.38 41.18
N ASP A 39 -20.84 -25.56 41.76
CA ASP A 39 -21.09 -25.71 43.15
C ASP A 39 -19.89 -25.19 43.95
N CYS A 40 -20.19 -24.27 44.86
CA CYS A 40 -19.29 -23.73 45.85
C CYS A 40 -18.61 -24.85 46.67
N HIS A 41 -17.44 -25.32 46.27
CA HIS A 41 -16.65 -26.25 47.06
C HIS A 41 -15.78 -25.48 48.04
N GLY A 42 -16.20 -25.51 49.32
CA GLY A 42 -15.31 -25.53 50.47
C GLY A 42 -14.70 -24.21 50.94
N GLY A 43 -15.50 -23.28 51.38
CA GLY A 43 -15.06 -22.26 52.32
C GLY A 43 -15.73 -22.48 53.68
N GLN A 44 -14.98 -22.61 54.76
CA GLN A 44 -15.50 -22.74 56.12
C GLN A 44 -16.40 -21.54 56.46
N HIS A 45 -17.67 -21.83 56.75
CA HIS A 45 -18.66 -20.84 57.12
C HIS A 45 -18.34 -20.27 58.51
N ASN A 46 -17.89 -19.01 58.56
CA ASN A 46 -18.08 -18.15 59.70
C ASN A 46 -19.49 -17.53 59.64
N HIS A 47 -20.34 -17.88 60.54
CA HIS A 47 -21.70 -17.37 60.67
C HIS A 47 -21.71 -15.85 60.87
N GLY A 48 -22.33 -15.09 59.93
CA GLY A 48 -22.74 -13.76 60.26
C GLY A 48 -23.05 -12.74 59.16
N GLN A 49 -22.82 -12.98 57.89
CA GLN A 49 -23.34 -12.12 56.80
C GLN A 49 -23.54 -12.95 55.52
N PRO A 50 -24.57 -12.65 54.68
CA PRO A 50 -24.65 -13.27 53.34
C PRO A 50 -23.45 -12.82 52.52
N GLY A 51 -22.47 -13.72 52.42
CA GLY A 51 -21.27 -13.47 51.60
C GLY A 51 -21.66 -13.27 50.14
N ILE A 52 -21.37 -12.11 49.59
CA ILE A 52 -21.47 -11.84 48.17
C ILE A 52 -20.47 -12.77 47.48
N CYS A 53 -20.97 -13.79 46.76
CA CYS A 53 -20.09 -14.64 45.89
C CYS A 53 -19.48 -13.75 44.82
N GLN A 54 -18.21 -13.42 44.97
CA GLN A 54 -17.48 -12.68 44.00
C GLN A 54 -17.02 -13.65 42.90
N HIS A 55 -17.53 -13.49 41.67
CA HIS A 55 -17.11 -14.29 40.53
C HIS A 55 -15.76 -13.81 40.03
N HIS A 56 -14.81 -14.73 39.82
CA HIS A 56 -13.55 -14.46 39.18
C HIS A 56 -13.57 -14.98 37.75
N LEU A 57 -13.31 -14.11 36.79
CA LEU A 57 -13.12 -14.43 35.37
C LEU A 57 -11.65 -14.29 35.03
N VAL A 58 -11.13 -15.16 34.19
CA VAL A 58 -9.75 -15.10 33.69
C VAL A 58 -9.73 -15.01 32.18
N CYS A 59 -8.83 -14.19 31.65
CA CYS A 59 -8.64 -14.01 30.22
C CYS A 59 -7.14 -13.85 29.90
N ASP A 60 -6.68 -14.47 28.85
CA ASP A 60 -5.29 -14.38 28.40
C ASP A 60 -5.00 -13.15 27.53
N ASN A 61 -6.01 -12.41 27.12
CA ASN A 61 -5.85 -11.15 26.40
C ASN A 61 -5.70 -9.96 27.36
N GLN A 62 -4.47 -9.61 27.70
CA GLN A 62 -4.15 -8.49 28.60
C GLN A 62 -4.78 -7.17 28.15
N SER A 63 -4.83 -6.91 26.84
CA SER A 63 -5.42 -5.68 26.32
C SER A 63 -6.92 -5.61 26.56
N MET A 64 -7.61 -6.74 26.45
CA MET A 64 -9.04 -6.85 26.74
C MET A 64 -9.32 -6.67 28.23
N VAL A 65 -8.55 -7.35 29.10
CA VAL A 65 -8.66 -7.22 30.56
C VAL A 65 -8.49 -5.76 30.99
N ASN A 66 -7.45 -5.08 30.46
CA ASN A 66 -7.21 -3.67 30.77
C ASN A 66 -8.37 -2.78 30.34
N LYS A 67 -8.93 -3.01 29.13
CA LYS A 67 -10.08 -2.24 28.63
C LYS A 67 -11.33 -2.47 29.47
N ILE A 68 -11.64 -3.71 29.85
CA ILE A 68 -12.82 -4.01 30.68
C ILE A 68 -12.65 -3.38 32.04
N ASN A 69 -11.51 -3.49 32.69
CA ASN A 69 -11.22 -2.87 33.97
C ASN A 69 -11.26 -1.33 33.89
N GLU A 70 -10.93 -0.74 32.77
CA GLU A 70 -11.09 0.70 32.52
C GLU A 70 -12.57 1.08 32.42
N ILE A 71 -13.34 0.41 31.55
CA ILE A 71 -14.74 0.76 31.30
C ILE A 71 -15.66 0.44 32.52
N SER A 72 -15.30 -0.54 33.33
CA SER A 72 -16.06 -0.86 34.56
C SER A 72 -16.15 0.31 35.55
N GLN A 73 -15.21 1.24 35.47
CA GLN A 73 -15.18 2.46 36.30
C GLN A 73 -16.05 3.59 35.74
N TYR A 74 -16.57 3.44 34.52
CA TYR A 74 -17.37 4.49 33.89
C TYR A 74 -18.80 4.47 34.40
N LYS A 75 -19.31 5.66 34.75
CA LYS A 75 -20.75 5.82 35.10
C LYS A 75 -21.64 5.75 33.85
N THR A 76 -21.12 6.20 32.74
CA THR A 76 -21.75 6.16 31.41
C THR A 76 -20.66 5.96 30.35
N MET A 77 -20.98 5.26 29.23
CA MET A 77 -20.05 5.14 28.16
C MET A 77 -19.83 6.49 27.47
N TYR A 78 -18.57 6.85 27.24
CA TYR A 78 -18.23 8.11 26.56
C TYR A 78 -18.54 8.03 25.07
N PRO A 79 -19.09 9.11 24.45
CA PRO A 79 -19.43 9.11 23.02
C PRO A 79 -18.25 8.81 22.08
N ASN A 80 -17.02 9.21 22.45
CA ASN A 80 -15.83 8.94 21.67
C ASN A 80 -15.34 7.47 21.76
N ALA A 81 -15.85 6.71 22.72
CA ALA A 81 -15.54 5.29 22.85
C ALA A 81 -16.04 4.46 21.65
N THR A 82 -17.05 4.95 20.90
CA THR A 82 -17.56 4.30 19.68
C THR A 82 -16.50 4.12 18.59
N MET A 83 -15.37 4.83 18.68
CA MET A 83 -14.24 4.68 17.76
C MET A 83 -13.17 3.71 18.24
N VAL A 84 -13.34 3.14 19.43
CA VAL A 84 -12.45 2.12 19.98
C VAL A 84 -12.74 0.78 19.28
N SER A 85 -11.72 -0.02 19.05
CA SER A 85 -11.87 -1.36 18.49
C SER A 85 -12.74 -2.21 19.41
N GLU A 86 -13.63 -3.01 18.82
CA GLU A 86 -14.58 -3.89 19.51
C GLU A 86 -15.53 -3.13 20.45
N TYR A 87 -15.85 -1.88 20.14
CA TYR A 87 -16.71 -1.04 20.97
C TYR A 87 -18.06 -1.69 21.25
N ASP A 88 -18.68 -2.32 20.25
CA ASP A 88 -19.96 -3.00 20.35
C ASP A 88 -19.93 -4.09 21.43
N VAL A 89 -18.91 -4.94 21.44
CA VAL A 89 -18.69 -5.97 22.45
C VAL A 89 -18.41 -5.35 23.81
N LEU A 90 -17.58 -4.31 23.87
CA LEU A 90 -17.27 -3.61 25.11
C LEU A 90 -18.52 -2.94 25.72
N ALA A 91 -19.43 -2.42 24.89
CA ALA A 91 -20.69 -1.83 25.33
C ALA A 91 -21.62 -2.89 25.96
N GLU A 92 -21.70 -4.09 25.35
CA GLU A 92 -22.45 -5.21 25.94
C GLU A 92 -21.87 -5.64 27.28
N ILE A 93 -20.54 -5.82 27.36
CA ILE A 93 -19.86 -6.18 28.60
C ILE A 93 -20.15 -5.12 29.70
N TRP A 94 -20.00 -3.84 29.35
CA TRP A 94 -20.27 -2.74 30.27
C TRP A 94 -21.73 -2.75 30.78
N THR A 95 -22.68 -2.97 29.87
CA THR A 95 -24.11 -3.06 30.19
C THR A 95 -24.38 -4.22 31.13
N ALA A 96 -23.86 -5.41 30.84
CA ALA A 96 -24.00 -6.60 31.68
C ALA A 96 -23.37 -6.37 33.08
N MET A 97 -22.16 -5.81 33.15
CA MET A 97 -21.49 -5.48 34.38
C MET A 97 -22.27 -4.44 35.22
N SER A 98 -22.83 -3.42 34.57
CA SER A 98 -23.62 -2.38 35.22
C SER A 98 -24.90 -2.93 35.85
N GLN A 99 -25.51 -3.95 35.23
CA GLN A 99 -26.69 -4.65 35.75
C GLN A 99 -26.37 -5.50 36.98
N LEU A 100 -25.14 -6.02 37.09
CA LEU A 100 -24.71 -6.82 38.26
C LEU A 100 -24.44 -5.97 39.51
N GLY A 101 -24.29 -4.67 39.35
CA GLY A 101 -24.07 -3.75 40.48
C GLY A 101 -22.88 -4.14 41.37
N PRO A 102 -23.05 -4.27 42.69
CA PRO A 102 -21.95 -4.62 43.61
C PRO A 102 -21.37 -6.04 43.42
N SER A 103 -22.07 -6.91 42.69
CA SER A 103 -21.65 -8.30 42.40
C SER A 103 -20.86 -8.41 41.12
N GLN A 104 -20.27 -7.31 40.63
CA GLN A 104 -19.46 -7.35 39.41
C GLN A 104 -18.30 -8.35 39.53
N PRO A 105 -18.04 -9.16 38.47
CA PRO A 105 -16.93 -10.07 38.47
C PRO A 105 -15.59 -9.32 38.45
N VAL A 106 -14.60 -9.88 39.12
CA VAL A 106 -13.19 -9.46 38.95
C VAL A 106 -12.64 -10.17 37.73
N ILE A 107 -12.05 -9.41 36.83
CA ILE A 107 -11.44 -9.95 35.58
C ILE A 107 -9.94 -9.81 35.69
N ASP A 108 -9.26 -10.96 35.72
CA ASP A 108 -7.82 -11.04 35.84
C ASP A 108 -7.17 -11.55 34.57
N HIS A 109 -5.96 -11.03 34.27
CA HIS A 109 -5.16 -11.55 33.23
C HIS A 109 -4.43 -12.82 33.64
N ILE A 110 -4.49 -13.84 32.77
CA ILE A 110 -3.70 -15.04 32.89
C ILE A 110 -2.88 -15.24 31.61
N LYS A 111 -1.71 -15.84 31.75
CA LYS A 111 -0.85 -16.12 30.60
C LYS A 111 -1.42 -17.31 29.81
N GLY A 112 -1.66 -17.13 28.50
CA GLY A 112 -2.15 -18.20 27.62
C GLY A 112 -1.13 -19.30 27.36
N HIS A 113 -1.59 -20.43 26.83
CA HIS A 113 -0.77 -21.57 26.34
C HIS A 113 0.26 -22.09 27.36
N GLN A 114 -0.08 -22.10 28.63
CA GLN A 114 0.84 -22.56 29.67
C GLN A 114 1.08 -24.07 29.64
N ASN A 115 0.13 -24.85 29.11
CA ASN A 115 0.24 -26.29 28.88
C ASN A 115 1.34 -26.70 27.88
N GLU A 116 1.82 -25.79 27.04
CA GLU A 116 2.98 -26.03 26.16
C GLU A 116 4.31 -26.06 26.92
N LYS A 117 4.34 -25.49 28.13
CA LYS A 117 5.57 -25.28 28.92
C LYS A 117 5.62 -26.05 30.23
N LYS A 118 4.43 -26.42 30.74
CA LYS A 118 4.29 -27.12 32.03
C LYS A 118 3.29 -28.27 31.92
N PRO A 119 3.52 -29.37 32.61
CA PRO A 119 2.55 -30.46 32.70
C PRO A 119 1.24 -29.98 33.32
N TRP A 120 0.11 -30.57 32.91
CA TRP A 120 -1.24 -30.20 33.35
C TRP A 120 -1.40 -30.10 34.88
N HIS A 121 -0.81 -31.05 35.63
CA HIS A 121 -0.90 -31.11 37.09
C HIS A 121 -0.12 -30.01 37.83
N GLU A 122 0.82 -29.33 37.13
CA GLU A 122 1.56 -28.19 37.67
C GLU A 122 0.91 -26.85 37.34
N LEU A 123 -0.15 -26.83 36.54
CA LEU A 123 -0.88 -25.63 36.19
C LEU A 123 -1.81 -25.24 37.33
N THR A 124 -1.93 -23.93 37.59
CA THR A 124 -2.97 -23.41 38.45
C THR A 124 -4.36 -23.73 37.90
N HIS A 125 -5.39 -23.81 38.75
CA HIS A 125 -6.76 -24.06 38.29
C HIS A 125 -7.18 -23.08 37.19
N SER A 126 -6.91 -21.77 37.34
CA SER A 126 -7.21 -20.75 36.32
C SER A 126 -6.50 -21.00 35.01
N ALA A 127 -5.23 -21.47 35.03
CA ALA A 127 -4.50 -21.82 33.83
C ALA A 127 -5.06 -23.05 33.12
N GLN A 128 -5.49 -24.06 33.90
CA GLN A 128 -6.17 -25.25 33.38
C GLN A 128 -7.49 -24.88 32.71
N MET A 129 -8.29 -24.00 33.34
CA MET A 129 -9.56 -23.53 32.78
C MET A 129 -9.35 -22.74 31.47
N ASN A 130 -8.33 -21.87 31.40
CA ASN A 130 -8.01 -21.14 30.18
C ASN A 130 -7.60 -22.08 29.06
N CYS A 131 -6.71 -23.04 29.33
CA CYS A 131 -6.31 -24.05 28.33
C CYS A 131 -7.51 -24.90 27.87
N LYS A 132 -8.45 -25.20 28.76
CA LYS A 132 -9.67 -25.93 28.39
C LYS A 132 -10.61 -25.10 27.52
N ALA A 133 -10.71 -23.81 27.76
CA ALA A 133 -11.47 -22.89 26.91
C ALA A 133 -10.88 -22.81 25.49
N ASP A 134 -9.55 -22.72 25.38
CA ASP A 134 -8.85 -22.73 24.09
C ASP A 134 -9.11 -24.03 23.32
N GLU A 135 -9.02 -25.20 24.01
CA GLU A 135 -9.28 -26.50 23.43
C GLU A 135 -10.72 -26.62 22.89
N LEU A 136 -11.71 -26.12 23.65
CA LEU A 136 -13.11 -26.12 23.21
C LEU A 136 -13.36 -25.20 22.01
N ALA A 137 -12.71 -24.04 21.98
CA ALA A 137 -12.80 -23.13 20.85
C ALA A 137 -12.20 -23.75 19.58
N ASP A 138 -11.02 -24.38 19.69
CA ASP A 138 -10.37 -25.08 18.59
C ASP A 138 -11.20 -26.28 18.10
N GLN A 139 -11.83 -27.01 19.00
CA GLN A 139 -12.72 -28.11 18.66
C GLN A 139 -13.93 -27.62 17.88
N TYR A 140 -14.58 -26.54 18.33
CA TYR A 140 -15.72 -25.93 17.65
C TYR A 140 -15.35 -25.51 16.20
N LEU A 141 -14.22 -24.83 16.02
CA LEU A 141 -13.77 -24.44 14.68
C LEU A 141 -13.49 -25.61 13.74
N LYS A 142 -13.04 -26.75 14.28
CA LYS A 142 -12.82 -28.00 13.51
C LYS A 142 -14.11 -28.70 13.14
N GLU A 143 -15.09 -28.69 14.06
CA GLU A 143 -16.38 -29.33 13.82
C GLU A 143 -17.27 -28.53 12.85
N PHE A 144 -17.11 -27.21 12.81
CA PHE A 144 -17.91 -26.31 11.99
C PHE A 144 -17.06 -25.41 11.07
N PRO A 145 -16.29 -25.99 10.14
CA PRO A 145 -15.38 -25.22 9.29
C PRO A 145 -16.09 -24.31 8.28
N ASP A 146 -17.33 -24.65 7.90
CA ASP A 146 -18.10 -23.94 6.88
C ASP A 146 -19.07 -22.90 7.44
N VAL A 147 -19.07 -22.67 8.77
CA VAL A 147 -19.88 -21.61 9.36
C VAL A 147 -19.29 -20.27 8.96
N ASP A 148 -20.09 -19.46 8.25
CA ASP A 148 -19.70 -18.08 7.92
C ASP A 148 -19.63 -17.21 9.18
N HIS A 149 -18.45 -17.18 9.79
CA HIS A 149 -18.16 -16.36 10.97
C HIS A 149 -18.10 -14.86 10.66
N SER A 150 -18.24 -14.46 9.37
CA SER A 150 -18.26 -13.05 8.97
C SER A 150 -19.61 -12.36 9.24
N ASN A 151 -20.69 -13.14 9.38
CA ASN A 151 -22.01 -12.63 9.74
C ASN A 151 -22.15 -12.48 11.25
N VAL A 152 -21.52 -11.45 11.79
CA VAL A 152 -21.71 -11.09 13.21
C VAL A 152 -23.13 -10.56 13.39
N SER A 153 -23.93 -11.25 14.21
CA SER A 153 -25.27 -10.79 14.61
C SER A 153 -25.17 -9.41 15.28
N ILE A 154 -26.20 -8.58 15.09
CA ILE A 154 -26.27 -7.33 15.82
C ILE A 154 -26.39 -7.67 17.31
N LEU A 155 -25.49 -7.11 18.12
CA LEU A 155 -25.54 -7.30 19.57
C LEU A 155 -26.76 -6.58 20.15
N PRO A 156 -27.39 -7.11 21.22
CA PRO A 156 -28.67 -6.61 21.74
C PRO A 156 -28.69 -5.12 22.09
N THR A 157 -27.57 -4.57 22.59
CA THR A 157 -27.48 -3.13 22.95
C THR A 157 -26.94 -2.27 21.81
N SER A 158 -26.54 -2.86 20.69
CA SER A 158 -25.96 -2.13 19.58
C SER A 158 -27.04 -1.40 18.78
N ALA A 159 -26.99 -0.06 18.78
CA ALA A 159 -27.93 0.77 18.03
C ALA A 159 -27.74 0.73 16.52
N CYS A 160 -26.54 0.38 16.03
CA CYS A 160 -26.20 0.31 14.60
C CYS A 160 -24.96 -0.54 14.36
N GLN A 161 -24.85 -1.05 13.14
CA GLN A 161 -23.64 -1.70 12.63
C GLN A 161 -23.05 -0.88 11.49
N LEU A 162 -21.72 -0.79 11.43
CA LEU A 162 -21.02 -0.28 10.28
C LEU A 162 -20.68 -1.43 9.35
N GLN A 163 -21.31 -1.45 8.18
CA GLN A 163 -21.00 -2.42 7.12
C GLN A 163 -20.24 -1.76 5.98
N LEU A 164 -19.20 -2.41 5.51
CA LEU A 164 -18.49 -2.10 4.27
C LEU A 164 -18.63 -3.29 3.31
N ALA A 165 -18.18 -3.13 2.08
CA ALA A 165 -18.25 -4.21 1.08
C ALA A 165 -17.65 -5.56 1.54
N ASN A 166 -16.74 -5.53 2.50
CA ASN A 166 -16.04 -6.71 3.01
C ASN A 166 -16.60 -7.21 4.36
N GLY A 167 -17.81 -6.80 4.74
CA GLY A 167 -18.49 -7.23 5.97
C GLY A 167 -18.58 -6.17 7.06
N THR A 168 -18.97 -6.61 8.25
CA THR A 168 -19.15 -5.73 9.43
C THR A 168 -17.79 -5.24 9.95
N VAL A 169 -17.75 -3.97 10.31
CA VAL A 169 -16.53 -3.32 10.82
C VAL A 169 -16.66 -3.08 12.32
N THR A 170 -15.92 -3.86 13.09
CA THR A 170 -15.87 -3.77 14.55
C THR A 170 -14.54 -3.22 15.08
N TYR A 171 -13.47 -3.28 14.28
CA TYR A 171 -12.13 -2.84 14.67
C TYR A 171 -11.45 -2.03 13.56
N ASP A 172 -10.41 -1.28 13.93
CA ASP A 172 -9.64 -0.41 13.02
C ASP A 172 -10.51 0.52 12.17
N LEU A 173 -11.60 1.03 12.74
CA LEU A 173 -12.63 1.86 12.08
C LEU A 173 -12.00 2.95 11.20
N LYS A 174 -11.08 3.73 11.75
CA LYS A 174 -10.40 4.81 11.01
C LYS A 174 -9.66 4.29 9.77
N LEU A 175 -8.94 3.18 9.92
CA LEU A 175 -8.18 2.58 8.82
C LEU A 175 -9.12 2.02 7.76
N LYS A 176 -10.13 1.23 8.15
CA LYS A 176 -11.09 0.60 7.23
C LYS A 176 -11.93 1.64 6.50
N LEU A 177 -12.42 2.67 7.17
CA LEU A 177 -13.12 3.80 6.55
C LEU A 177 -12.23 4.58 5.57
N THR A 178 -10.97 4.83 5.97
CA THR A 178 -10.00 5.47 5.08
C THR A 178 -9.77 4.62 3.83
N HIS A 179 -9.60 3.31 3.98
CA HIS A 179 -9.44 2.37 2.86
C HIS A 179 -10.68 2.36 1.96
N ALA A 180 -11.86 2.21 2.52
CA ALA A 180 -13.12 2.22 1.75
C ALA A 180 -13.30 3.50 0.92
N ARG A 181 -12.83 4.64 1.44
CA ARG A 181 -12.89 5.92 0.74
C ARG A 181 -11.79 6.08 -0.32
N THR A 182 -10.58 5.58 -0.07
CA THR A 182 -9.40 5.92 -0.89
C THR A 182 -9.02 4.84 -1.89
N VAL A 183 -9.23 3.55 -1.56
CA VAL A 183 -8.81 2.45 -2.43
C VAL A 183 -9.61 2.38 -3.72
N PRO A 184 -10.96 2.45 -3.77
CA PRO A 184 -11.70 2.34 -5.02
C PRO A 184 -11.36 3.42 -6.06
N PRO A 185 -11.23 4.71 -5.72
CA PRO A 185 -10.82 5.70 -6.71
C PRO A 185 -9.35 5.53 -7.15
N LEU A 186 -8.47 5.06 -6.27
CA LEU A 186 -7.09 4.74 -6.63
C LEU A 186 -7.03 3.53 -7.59
N GLN A 187 -7.77 2.46 -7.29
CA GLN A 187 -7.89 1.28 -8.15
C GLN A 187 -8.35 1.67 -9.55
N ARG A 188 -9.50 2.35 -9.67
CA ARG A 188 -10.01 2.84 -10.97
C ARG A 188 -8.97 3.65 -11.74
N LYS A 189 -8.27 4.56 -11.06
CA LYS A 189 -7.22 5.38 -11.68
C LYS A 189 -6.05 4.53 -12.19
N LEU A 190 -5.59 3.56 -11.41
CA LEU A 190 -4.47 2.70 -11.78
C LEU A 190 -4.88 1.70 -12.88
N CYS A 191 -6.06 1.11 -12.81
CA CYS A 191 -6.62 0.23 -13.83
C CYS A 191 -6.73 0.97 -15.17
N ASN A 192 -7.37 2.15 -15.20
CA ASN A 192 -7.49 2.96 -16.42
C ASN A 192 -6.12 3.36 -17.00
N LYS A 193 -5.15 3.71 -16.13
CA LYS A 193 -3.82 4.14 -16.57
C LYS A 193 -2.99 3.04 -17.17
N ASN A 194 -3.09 1.82 -16.63
CA ASN A 194 -2.23 0.69 -17.00
C ASN A 194 -2.97 -0.35 -17.84
N ALA A 195 -4.22 -0.09 -18.23
CA ALA A 195 -5.11 -1.01 -18.91
C ALA A 195 -5.29 -2.35 -18.16
N TRP A 196 -5.37 -2.27 -16.82
CA TRP A 196 -5.66 -3.43 -15.98
C TRP A 196 -7.16 -3.58 -15.80
N ASP A 197 -7.61 -4.81 -15.69
CA ASP A 197 -8.88 -5.18 -15.07
C ASP A 197 -8.76 -5.25 -13.54
N ASP A 198 -9.87 -5.53 -12.86
CA ASP A 198 -9.87 -5.66 -11.41
C ASP A 198 -9.06 -6.87 -10.94
N ALA A 199 -9.03 -7.96 -11.70
CA ALA A 199 -8.24 -9.15 -11.39
C ALA A 199 -6.73 -8.84 -11.44
N GLY A 200 -6.26 -8.16 -12.48
CA GLY A 200 -4.87 -7.74 -12.60
C GLY A 200 -4.44 -6.77 -11.50
N PHE A 201 -5.33 -5.87 -11.05
CA PHE A 201 -5.06 -5.02 -9.90
C PHE A 201 -4.94 -5.83 -8.60
N LEU A 202 -5.82 -6.80 -8.39
CA LEU A 202 -5.83 -7.65 -7.19
C LEU A 202 -4.68 -8.65 -7.16
N ASP A 203 -4.16 -9.06 -8.32
CA ASP A 203 -3.01 -9.97 -8.40
C ASP A 203 -1.70 -9.32 -7.95
N ILE A 204 -1.63 -8.00 -7.90
CA ILE A 204 -0.43 -7.31 -7.41
C ILE A 204 -0.25 -7.53 -5.91
N ASP A 205 0.96 -7.89 -5.48
CA ASP A 205 1.34 -7.98 -4.07
C ASP A 205 1.47 -6.58 -3.43
N TRP A 206 0.31 -5.97 -3.17
CA TRP A 206 0.22 -4.66 -2.51
C TRP A 206 0.77 -4.68 -1.09
N THR A 207 0.75 -5.84 -0.44
CA THR A 207 1.27 -6.01 0.92
C THR A 207 2.78 -5.83 0.94
N SER A 208 3.50 -6.59 0.12
CA SER A 208 4.96 -6.48 0.01
C SER A 208 5.37 -5.11 -0.53
N HIS A 209 4.64 -4.57 -1.52
CA HIS A 209 4.86 -3.22 -2.05
C HIS A 209 4.74 -2.15 -0.96
N GLY A 210 3.65 -2.17 -0.18
CA GLY A 210 3.40 -1.23 0.90
C GLY A 210 4.45 -1.32 2.02
N GLN A 211 4.85 -2.54 2.39
CA GLN A 211 5.89 -2.76 3.40
C GLN A 211 7.27 -2.24 2.94
N ALA A 212 7.64 -2.45 1.68
CA ALA A 212 8.89 -1.90 1.12
C ALA A 212 8.89 -0.36 1.16
N LEU A 213 7.80 0.29 0.74
CA LEU A 213 7.65 1.74 0.83
C LEU A 213 7.70 2.26 2.28
N LYS A 214 7.12 1.51 3.23
CA LYS A 214 7.16 1.84 4.66
C LYS A 214 8.59 1.81 5.21
N ARG A 215 9.43 0.85 4.78
CA ARG A 215 10.85 0.80 5.16
C ARG A 215 11.62 2.00 4.61
N LEU A 216 11.25 2.51 3.44
CA LEU A 216 11.87 3.65 2.77
C LEU A 216 11.20 4.99 3.12
N LYS A 217 10.62 5.13 4.31
CA LYS A 217 9.84 6.31 4.75
C LYS A 217 10.56 7.67 4.57
N LYS A 218 11.89 7.69 4.68
CA LYS A 218 12.71 8.90 4.45
C LYS A 218 12.57 9.44 3.01
N HIS A 219 12.28 8.59 2.04
CA HIS A 219 12.15 8.92 0.63
C HIS A 219 10.69 8.88 0.14
N ARG A 220 9.73 8.80 1.06
CA ARG A 220 8.31 8.56 0.76
C ARG A 220 7.75 9.50 -0.30
N LYS A 221 8.00 10.81 -0.20
CA LYS A 221 7.49 11.80 -1.16
C LYS A 221 7.95 11.48 -2.59
N THR A 222 9.24 11.31 -2.78
CA THR A 222 9.84 11.01 -4.10
C THR A 222 9.38 9.67 -4.65
N LEU A 223 9.32 8.62 -3.80
CA LEU A 223 8.87 7.30 -4.22
C LEU A 223 7.38 7.29 -4.60
N VAL A 224 6.51 7.97 -3.84
CA VAL A 224 5.09 8.10 -4.18
C VAL A 224 4.93 8.84 -5.52
N GLN A 225 5.71 9.88 -5.77
CA GLN A 225 5.72 10.55 -7.08
C GLN A 225 6.18 9.62 -8.21
N TYR A 226 7.20 8.81 -7.94
CA TYR A 226 7.74 7.85 -8.91
C TYR A 226 6.72 6.77 -9.30
N VAL A 227 6.21 6.03 -8.30
CA VAL A 227 5.32 4.89 -8.59
C VAL A 227 3.99 5.32 -9.23
N ASN A 228 3.62 6.60 -9.10
CA ASN A 228 2.43 7.18 -9.72
C ASN A 228 2.72 8.00 -10.98
N ASP A 229 3.97 8.06 -11.47
CA ASP A 229 4.42 8.87 -12.60
C ASP A 229 4.15 10.37 -12.42
N TRP A 230 4.36 10.87 -11.21
CA TRP A 230 4.19 12.29 -10.83
C TRP A 230 5.52 13.00 -10.59
N LEU A 231 6.60 12.40 -11.08
CA LEU A 231 7.92 13.02 -10.96
C LEU A 231 7.98 14.38 -11.64
N PRO A 232 8.73 15.32 -11.07
CA PRO A 232 9.00 16.60 -11.69
C PRO A 232 10.10 16.48 -12.78
N VAL A 233 9.80 15.69 -13.83
CA VAL A 233 10.65 15.56 -15.02
C VAL A 233 10.38 16.67 -16.02
N GLY A 234 11.29 16.92 -16.96
CA GLY A 234 11.23 18.00 -17.92
C GLY A 234 9.89 18.11 -18.63
N LYS A 235 9.41 17.05 -19.27
CA LYS A 235 8.12 16.97 -19.96
C LYS A 235 6.93 17.37 -19.08
N ARG A 236 6.99 17.06 -17.78
CA ARG A 236 5.89 17.38 -16.86
C ARG A 236 5.92 18.82 -16.42
N ILE A 237 7.10 19.33 -16.01
CA ILE A 237 7.21 20.70 -15.50
C ILE A 237 6.96 21.70 -16.63
N HIS A 238 7.49 21.44 -17.81
CA HIS A 238 7.32 22.30 -18.99
C HIS A 238 5.85 22.59 -19.33
N LYS A 239 4.93 21.69 -18.99
CA LYS A 239 3.48 21.92 -19.18
C LYS A 239 2.91 23.06 -18.32
N TYR A 240 3.57 23.35 -17.19
CA TYR A 240 3.12 24.36 -16.24
C TYR A 240 4.05 25.59 -16.22
N ASP A 241 5.29 25.38 -16.61
CA ASP A 241 6.32 26.40 -16.71
C ASP A 241 7.12 26.16 -17.99
N VAL A 242 6.74 26.86 -19.05
CA VAL A 242 7.36 26.76 -20.39
C VAL A 242 8.86 27.12 -20.37
N LYS A 243 9.30 27.90 -19.37
CA LYS A 243 10.71 28.23 -19.20
C LYS A 243 11.54 27.05 -18.69
N TYR A 244 10.90 26.06 -18.08
CA TYR A 244 11.62 24.87 -17.62
C TYR A 244 11.94 23.96 -18.81
N PRO A 245 13.22 23.57 -19.01
CA PRO A 245 13.60 22.77 -20.17
C PRO A 245 12.99 21.37 -20.12
N GLU A 246 12.30 20.97 -21.17
CA GLU A 246 11.69 19.65 -21.29
C GLU A 246 12.70 18.53 -21.60
N TRP A 247 13.89 18.88 -22.07
CA TRP A 247 14.93 17.96 -22.52
C TRP A 247 15.66 17.27 -21.35
N CYS A 248 16.09 16.04 -21.61
CA CYS A 248 16.88 15.28 -20.64
C CYS A 248 18.21 15.99 -20.34
N PRO A 249 18.54 16.23 -19.06
CA PRO A 249 19.78 16.91 -18.69
C PRO A 249 21.05 16.10 -18.99
N SER A 250 20.91 14.77 -19.14
CA SER A 250 22.06 13.87 -19.30
C SER A 250 22.43 13.66 -20.78
N CYS A 251 21.47 13.37 -21.66
CA CYS A 251 21.73 13.14 -23.10
C CYS A 251 21.40 14.35 -23.97
N THR A 252 20.58 15.27 -23.48
CA THR A 252 20.13 16.50 -24.18
C THR A 252 19.39 16.29 -25.51
N ALA A 253 19.27 15.04 -25.96
CA ALA A 253 18.75 14.67 -27.27
C ALA A 253 17.24 14.31 -27.27
N GLN A 254 16.68 13.95 -26.11
CA GLN A 254 15.30 13.51 -26.00
C GLN A 254 14.56 14.20 -24.87
N VAL A 255 13.24 14.29 -24.99
CA VAL A 255 12.36 14.82 -23.95
C VAL A 255 12.44 13.95 -22.70
N GLU A 256 12.61 14.59 -21.56
CA GLU A 256 12.74 13.90 -20.29
C GLU A 256 11.36 13.49 -19.77
N ASP A 257 11.03 12.20 -19.86
CA ASP A 257 9.90 11.60 -19.18
C ASP A 257 10.36 10.45 -18.26
N SER A 258 9.42 9.83 -17.54
CA SER A 258 9.73 8.79 -16.56
C SER A 258 10.37 7.55 -17.20
N ASN A 259 10.03 7.22 -18.45
CA ASN A 259 10.60 6.08 -19.17
C ASN A 259 12.00 6.41 -19.67
N HIS A 260 12.16 7.58 -20.34
CA HIS A 260 13.46 8.02 -20.84
C HIS A 260 14.50 8.13 -19.71
N LEU A 261 14.08 8.52 -18.51
CA LEU A 261 14.99 8.59 -17.36
C LEU A 261 15.74 7.27 -17.14
N MET A 262 15.07 6.12 -17.30
CA MET A 262 15.65 4.78 -17.11
C MET A 262 16.38 4.26 -18.35
N THR A 263 15.91 4.62 -19.54
CA THR A 263 16.42 4.12 -20.83
C THR A 263 17.39 5.08 -21.53
N CYS A 264 17.68 6.23 -20.94
CA CYS A 264 18.55 7.26 -21.48
C CYS A 264 19.92 6.68 -21.93
N PRO A 265 20.42 7.03 -23.12
CA PRO A 265 21.67 6.48 -23.66
C PRO A 265 22.94 7.08 -23.06
N ALA A 266 22.85 8.10 -22.21
CA ALA A 266 24.01 8.71 -21.57
C ALA A 266 24.82 7.68 -20.78
N THR A 267 26.16 7.77 -20.83
CA THR A 267 27.09 6.82 -20.20
C THR A 267 26.82 6.64 -18.71
N SER A 268 26.54 7.72 -17.99
CA SER A 268 26.17 7.65 -16.55
C SER A 268 24.94 6.77 -16.31
N ARG A 269 23.96 6.78 -17.23
CA ARG A 269 22.73 5.95 -17.14
C ARG A 269 22.99 4.50 -17.54
N GLN A 270 23.87 4.28 -18.51
CA GLN A 270 24.31 2.92 -18.88
C GLN A 270 25.04 2.25 -17.70
N ASN A 271 25.93 2.97 -17.04
CA ASN A 271 26.64 2.47 -15.86
C ASN A 271 25.66 2.18 -14.72
N TRP A 272 24.72 3.09 -14.43
CA TRP A 272 23.68 2.84 -13.44
C TRP A 272 22.88 1.57 -13.74
N ARG A 273 22.48 1.30 -14.99
CA ARG A 273 21.77 0.05 -15.36
C ARG A 273 22.57 -1.19 -15.04
N LYS A 274 23.88 -1.19 -15.31
CA LYS A 274 24.79 -2.30 -14.99
C LYS A 274 24.87 -2.52 -13.48
N ASP A 275 25.05 -1.44 -12.72
CA ASP A 275 25.18 -1.47 -11.26
C ASP A 275 23.87 -1.93 -10.60
N CYS A 276 22.73 -1.43 -11.06
CA CYS A 276 21.40 -1.83 -10.62
C CYS A 276 21.17 -3.34 -10.81
N LEU A 277 21.43 -3.88 -12.01
CA LEU A 277 21.31 -5.31 -12.26
C LEU A 277 22.27 -6.14 -11.40
N ALA A 278 23.52 -5.69 -11.22
CA ALA A 278 24.49 -6.36 -10.37
C ALA A 278 24.03 -6.40 -8.91
N LYS A 279 23.51 -5.28 -8.41
CA LYS A 279 23.03 -5.17 -7.03
C LYS A 279 21.81 -6.05 -6.76
N ILE A 280 20.83 -6.05 -7.68
CA ILE A 280 19.65 -6.90 -7.57
C ILE A 280 20.07 -8.37 -7.61
N ARG A 281 20.97 -8.77 -8.53
CA ARG A 281 21.52 -10.13 -8.59
C ARG A 281 22.21 -10.55 -7.29
N GLN A 282 22.95 -9.64 -6.65
CA GLN A 282 23.59 -9.89 -5.36
C GLN A 282 22.54 -10.21 -4.28
N VAL A 283 21.45 -9.42 -4.22
CA VAL A 283 20.38 -9.63 -3.24
C VAL A 283 19.64 -10.94 -3.50
N ILE A 284 19.29 -11.23 -4.75
CA ILE A 284 18.65 -12.48 -5.18
C ILE A 284 19.49 -13.70 -4.72
N ASN A 285 20.81 -13.66 -4.96
CA ASN A 285 21.71 -14.74 -4.57
C ASN A 285 21.79 -14.91 -3.04
N LYS A 286 21.86 -13.79 -2.31
CA LYS A 286 21.92 -13.80 -0.83
C LYS A 286 20.69 -14.44 -0.19
N HIS A 287 19.54 -14.32 -0.80
CA HIS A 287 18.25 -14.76 -0.22
C HIS A 287 17.80 -16.14 -0.73
N ASN A 288 18.70 -16.98 -1.23
CA ASN A 288 18.40 -18.34 -1.68
C ASN A 288 17.17 -18.39 -2.61
N THR A 289 17.14 -17.51 -3.60
CA THR A 289 16.04 -17.45 -4.56
C THR A 289 16.05 -18.69 -5.47
N ALA A 290 14.87 -19.26 -5.72
CA ALA A 290 14.71 -20.36 -6.67
C ALA A 290 15.33 -20.01 -8.02
N HIS A 291 16.11 -20.94 -8.59
CA HIS A 291 16.87 -20.68 -9.83
C HIS A 291 16.00 -20.19 -10.99
N PRO A 292 14.83 -20.81 -11.30
CA PRO A 292 13.96 -20.32 -12.36
C PRO A 292 13.41 -18.91 -12.11
N LEU A 293 13.07 -18.57 -10.84
CA LEU A 293 12.63 -17.20 -10.48
C LEU A 293 13.74 -16.18 -10.66
N LYS A 294 14.98 -16.57 -10.31
CA LYS A 294 16.14 -15.70 -10.50
C LYS A 294 16.37 -15.37 -11.97
N GLU A 295 16.34 -16.37 -12.83
CA GLU A 295 16.50 -16.19 -14.29
C GLU A 295 15.40 -15.31 -14.84
N LEU A 296 14.14 -15.64 -14.55
CA LEU A 296 12.99 -14.87 -15.00
C LEU A 296 13.07 -13.40 -14.57
N MET A 297 13.41 -13.13 -13.31
CA MET A 297 13.53 -11.77 -12.79
C MET A 297 14.66 -11.00 -13.49
N MET A 298 15.82 -11.63 -13.66
CA MET A 298 16.96 -10.96 -14.29
C MET A 298 16.72 -10.65 -15.78
N GLU A 299 16.09 -11.57 -16.51
CA GLU A 299 15.74 -11.34 -17.92
C GLU A 299 14.64 -10.27 -18.05
N GLY A 300 13.60 -10.31 -17.22
CA GLY A 300 12.57 -9.29 -17.20
C GLY A 300 13.11 -7.89 -16.89
N LEU A 301 13.98 -7.77 -15.88
CA LEU A 301 14.64 -6.50 -15.57
C LEU A 301 15.54 -5.99 -16.70
N LYS A 302 16.30 -6.87 -17.33
CA LYS A 302 17.13 -6.50 -18.49
C LYS A 302 16.27 -6.00 -19.65
N ALA A 303 15.21 -6.72 -20.00
CA ALA A 303 14.30 -6.33 -21.07
C ALA A 303 13.75 -4.92 -20.84
N VAL A 304 13.23 -4.64 -19.62
CA VAL A 304 12.67 -3.33 -19.28
C VAL A 304 13.72 -2.22 -19.30
N LEU A 305 14.89 -2.45 -18.69
CA LEU A 305 15.96 -1.43 -18.63
C LEU A 305 16.60 -1.12 -19.98
N HIS A 306 16.53 -2.03 -20.93
CA HIS A 306 17.03 -1.83 -22.31
C HIS A 306 15.91 -1.51 -23.32
N ASN A 307 14.67 -1.29 -22.83
CA ASN A 307 13.49 -1.02 -23.67
C ASN A 307 13.25 -2.10 -24.74
N GLN A 308 13.47 -3.37 -24.35
CA GLN A 308 13.22 -4.53 -25.21
C GLN A 308 11.81 -5.06 -24.95
N SER A 309 11.23 -5.74 -25.96
CA SER A 309 9.94 -6.41 -25.74
C SER A 309 10.07 -7.55 -24.73
N ALA A 310 9.10 -7.64 -23.84
CA ALA A 310 9.02 -8.74 -22.88
C ALA A 310 8.73 -10.10 -23.54
N ASP A 311 8.23 -10.10 -24.77
CA ASP A 311 7.95 -11.32 -25.54
C ASP A 311 9.22 -12.11 -25.89
N THR A 312 10.39 -11.47 -25.77
CA THR A 312 11.69 -12.09 -25.99
C THR A 312 12.24 -12.84 -24.79
N ILE A 313 11.55 -12.80 -23.64
CA ILE A 313 12.00 -13.46 -22.41
C ILE A 313 11.81 -14.96 -22.55
N ALA A 314 12.90 -15.71 -22.48
CA ALA A 314 12.85 -17.16 -22.41
C ALA A 314 12.31 -17.58 -21.01
N VAL A 315 11.14 -18.22 -21.01
CA VAL A 315 10.45 -18.58 -19.77
C VAL A 315 10.65 -20.08 -19.49
N ASN A 316 11.21 -20.38 -18.32
CA ASN A 316 11.27 -21.76 -17.82
C ASN A 316 9.84 -22.24 -17.48
N PRO A 317 9.40 -23.44 -17.94
CA PRO A 317 8.06 -23.97 -17.67
C PRO A 317 7.67 -23.98 -16.19
N ALA A 318 8.63 -24.16 -15.28
CA ALA A 318 8.39 -24.17 -13.84
C ALA A 318 7.91 -22.82 -13.25
N VAL A 319 8.00 -21.73 -14.00
CA VAL A 319 7.60 -20.37 -13.61
C VAL A 319 6.79 -19.67 -14.70
N ALA A 320 6.18 -20.43 -15.59
CA ALA A 320 5.38 -19.88 -16.69
C ALA A 320 4.15 -19.11 -16.18
N ASP A 321 3.53 -19.58 -15.10
CA ASP A 321 2.43 -18.93 -14.40
C ASP A 321 2.85 -17.56 -13.84
N VAL A 322 4.03 -17.50 -13.22
CA VAL A 322 4.59 -16.24 -12.68
C VAL A 322 4.87 -15.24 -13.80
N ALA A 323 5.43 -15.73 -14.92
CA ALA A 323 5.72 -14.89 -16.08
C ALA A 323 4.44 -14.33 -16.72
N ALA A 324 3.42 -15.18 -16.90
CA ALA A 324 2.12 -14.77 -17.44
C ALA A 324 1.42 -13.75 -16.55
N ALA A 325 1.37 -13.99 -15.25
CA ALA A 325 0.79 -13.05 -14.29
C ALA A 325 1.55 -11.70 -14.29
N GLN A 326 2.88 -11.73 -14.33
CA GLN A 326 3.66 -10.49 -14.43
C GLN A 326 3.47 -9.78 -15.77
N ALA A 327 3.30 -10.50 -16.86
CA ALA A 327 3.01 -9.91 -18.17
C ALA A 327 1.65 -9.19 -18.18
N ALA A 328 0.62 -9.76 -17.52
CA ALA A 328 -0.69 -9.13 -17.36
C ALA A 328 -0.61 -7.81 -16.56
N ILE A 329 0.22 -7.74 -15.53
CA ILE A 329 0.49 -6.51 -14.78
C ILE A 329 1.34 -5.54 -15.61
N GLY A 330 2.22 -6.07 -16.45
CA GLY A 330 3.22 -5.36 -17.25
C GLY A 330 4.61 -5.43 -16.62
N TRP A 331 5.58 -5.85 -17.41
CA TRP A 331 6.97 -6.00 -16.97
C TRP A 331 7.62 -4.70 -16.51
N ASN A 332 7.25 -3.56 -17.08
CA ASN A 332 7.71 -2.24 -16.63
C ASN A 332 7.28 -1.88 -15.21
N GLN A 333 6.25 -2.54 -14.67
CA GLN A 333 5.75 -2.28 -13.33
C GLN A 333 6.66 -2.86 -12.23
N ILE A 334 7.53 -3.83 -12.57
CA ILE A 334 8.52 -4.37 -11.61
C ILE A 334 9.47 -3.28 -11.10
N LEU A 335 9.85 -2.32 -11.95
CA LEU A 335 10.68 -1.19 -11.54
C LEU A 335 9.97 -0.28 -10.53
N LYS A 336 8.64 -0.25 -10.53
CA LYS A 336 7.82 0.45 -9.53
C LYS A 336 7.50 -0.42 -8.32
N GLY A 337 8.04 -1.64 -8.24
CA GLY A 337 7.81 -2.59 -7.16
C GLY A 337 6.44 -3.29 -7.21
N ARG A 338 5.77 -3.33 -8.37
CA ARG A 338 4.48 -3.99 -8.56
C ARG A 338 4.72 -5.36 -9.18
N PHE A 339 4.73 -6.36 -8.33
CA PHE A 339 4.92 -7.76 -8.66
C PHE A 339 3.61 -8.52 -8.46
N SER A 340 3.38 -9.58 -9.25
CA SER A 340 2.32 -10.55 -8.99
C SER A 340 2.56 -11.26 -7.66
N GLN A 341 1.49 -11.65 -6.96
CA GLN A 341 1.55 -12.45 -5.73
C GLN A 341 2.24 -13.80 -5.97
N LEU A 342 2.23 -14.30 -7.20
CA LEU A 342 2.83 -15.59 -7.56
C LEU A 342 4.35 -15.61 -7.37
N TRP A 343 5.04 -14.50 -7.42
CA TRP A 343 6.46 -14.46 -7.12
C TRP A 343 6.76 -14.90 -5.70
N ALA A 344 6.05 -14.35 -4.72
CA ALA A 344 6.25 -14.66 -3.31
C ALA A 344 5.83 -16.10 -3.00
N SER A 345 4.66 -16.55 -3.48
CA SER A 345 4.16 -17.91 -3.25
C SER A 345 5.03 -18.98 -3.90
N THR A 346 5.61 -18.71 -5.07
CA THR A 346 6.55 -19.63 -5.73
C THR A 346 7.87 -19.71 -4.95
N GLN A 347 8.36 -18.60 -4.40
CA GLN A 347 9.52 -18.62 -3.52
C GLN A 347 9.24 -19.38 -2.21
N ASP A 348 8.04 -19.28 -1.64
CA ASP A 348 7.63 -20.06 -0.46
C ASP A 348 7.62 -21.56 -0.75
N ARG A 349 7.09 -21.97 -1.90
CA ARG A 349 7.15 -23.38 -2.34
C ARG A 349 8.60 -23.89 -2.44
N HIS A 350 9.51 -23.06 -2.93
CA HIS A 350 10.94 -23.39 -2.99
C HIS A 350 11.57 -23.53 -1.61
N LEU A 351 11.22 -22.65 -0.67
CA LEU A 351 11.73 -22.70 0.70
C LEU A 351 11.22 -23.92 1.46
N GLY A 352 9.94 -24.33 1.24
CA GLY A 352 9.32 -25.48 1.89
C GLY A 352 9.44 -25.41 3.41
N SER A 353 9.89 -26.48 4.06
CA SER A 353 10.08 -26.55 5.51
C SER A 353 11.15 -25.58 6.07
N ARG A 354 11.96 -24.95 5.22
CA ARG A 354 12.92 -23.92 5.63
C ARG A 354 12.29 -22.54 5.78
N ALA A 355 11.03 -22.38 5.36
CA ALA A 355 10.30 -21.14 5.56
C ALA A 355 10.05 -20.88 7.05
N THR A 356 10.24 -19.64 7.48
CA THR A 356 9.96 -19.17 8.84
C THR A 356 9.26 -17.81 8.77
N THR A 357 8.79 -17.30 9.90
CA THR A 357 8.21 -15.95 9.97
C THR A 357 9.16 -14.84 9.50
N ARG A 358 10.48 -15.07 9.56
CA ARG A 358 11.52 -14.13 9.13
C ARG A 358 12.08 -14.42 7.75
N VAL A 359 11.95 -15.65 7.25
CA VAL A 359 12.49 -16.12 5.96
C VAL A 359 11.37 -16.79 5.20
N ASN A 360 10.66 -16.04 4.37
CA ASN A 360 9.56 -16.50 3.54
C ASN A 360 9.47 -15.66 2.26
N GLY A 361 8.61 -16.05 1.33
CA GLY A 361 8.43 -15.39 0.04
C GLY A 361 8.05 -13.92 0.16
N SER A 362 7.20 -13.56 1.12
CA SER A 362 6.80 -12.17 1.35
C SER A 362 7.99 -11.32 1.82
N THR A 363 8.76 -11.79 2.82
CA THR A 363 9.96 -11.05 3.30
C THR A 363 11.04 -10.95 2.21
N TRP A 364 11.17 -11.99 1.39
CA TRP A 364 12.02 -11.99 0.21
C TRP A 364 11.55 -10.93 -0.80
N MET A 365 10.27 -10.91 -1.16
CA MET A 365 9.70 -9.95 -2.11
C MET A 365 9.85 -8.50 -1.61
N ILE A 366 9.57 -8.25 -0.33
CA ILE A 366 9.80 -6.93 0.27
C ILE A 366 11.24 -6.47 0.06
N LYS A 367 12.22 -7.39 0.24
CA LYS A 367 13.64 -7.05 0.07
C LYS A 367 14.02 -6.77 -1.37
N ILE A 368 13.46 -7.50 -2.32
CA ILE A 368 13.65 -7.25 -3.76
C ILE A 368 13.08 -5.87 -4.13
N ILE A 369 11.84 -5.58 -3.75
CA ILE A 369 11.19 -4.29 -4.03
C ILE A 369 11.99 -3.13 -3.39
N GLU A 370 12.38 -3.27 -2.13
CA GLU A 370 13.22 -2.29 -1.44
C GLU A 370 14.50 -2.00 -2.21
N THR A 371 15.18 -3.06 -2.70
CA THR A 371 16.42 -2.92 -3.47
C THR A 371 16.18 -2.18 -4.79
N ILE A 372 15.16 -2.56 -5.55
CA ILE A 372 14.81 -1.91 -6.83
C ILE A 372 14.54 -0.42 -6.61
N LEU A 373 13.76 -0.08 -5.58
CA LEU A 373 13.42 1.31 -5.26
C LEU A 373 14.63 2.12 -4.78
N LEU A 374 15.56 1.50 -4.04
CA LEU A 374 16.81 2.13 -3.63
C LEU A 374 17.71 2.43 -4.84
N GLU A 375 17.85 1.48 -5.77
CA GLU A 375 18.63 1.70 -6.99
C GLU A 375 17.98 2.77 -7.87
N TRP A 376 16.65 2.81 -7.94
CA TRP A 376 15.96 3.88 -8.62
C TRP A 376 16.22 5.27 -7.96
N LEU A 377 16.30 5.35 -6.63
CA LEU A 377 16.66 6.60 -5.93
C LEU A 377 18.09 7.07 -6.29
N GLN A 378 19.03 6.15 -6.55
CA GLN A 378 20.36 6.53 -7.07
C GLN A 378 20.25 7.15 -8.47
N LEU A 379 19.42 6.58 -9.35
CA LEU A 379 19.15 7.16 -10.67
C LEU A 379 18.59 8.58 -10.55
N TRP A 380 17.62 8.77 -9.65
CA TRP A 380 17.02 10.09 -9.41
C TRP A 380 18.04 11.10 -8.87
N LYS A 381 18.94 10.65 -8.00
CA LYS A 381 20.06 11.47 -7.52
C LYS A 381 20.99 11.88 -8.66
N LEU A 382 21.42 10.94 -9.50
CA LEU A 382 22.25 11.24 -10.68
C LEU A 382 21.58 12.24 -11.61
N ARG A 383 20.27 12.08 -11.86
CA ARG A 383 19.50 13.03 -12.68
C ARG A 383 19.50 14.44 -12.07
N ASN A 384 19.31 14.53 -10.77
CA ASN A 384 19.31 15.84 -10.10
C ASN A 384 20.70 16.47 -10.11
N GLU A 385 21.76 15.68 -9.99
CA GLU A 385 23.13 16.16 -10.15
C GLU A 385 23.41 16.69 -11.55
N ASP A 386 22.91 16.01 -12.61
CA ASP A 386 23.03 16.49 -13.98
C ASP A 386 22.21 17.77 -14.23
N ARG A 387 21.04 17.90 -13.57
CA ARG A 387 20.14 19.07 -13.75
C ARG A 387 20.60 20.29 -12.93
N HIS A 388 21.05 20.05 -11.70
CA HIS A 388 21.26 21.11 -10.71
C HIS A 388 22.72 21.23 -10.23
N GLY A 389 23.59 20.30 -10.63
CA GLY A 389 24.97 20.24 -10.13
C GLY A 389 25.11 19.66 -8.71
N ARG A 390 26.31 19.19 -8.37
CA ARG A 390 26.64 18.58 -7.06
C ARG A 390 27.04 19.63 -6.04
N ASP A 391 27.82 20.61 -6.49
CA ASP A 391 28.39 21.70 -5.70
C ASP A 391 28.11 23.05 -6.36
N MET A 392 28.61 24.13 -5.79
CA MET A 392 28.37 25.50 -6.30
C MET A 392 28.94 25.69 -7.72
N GLU A 393 30.09 25.12 -8.01
CA GLU A 393 30.71 25.23 -9.32
C GLU A 393 29.93 24.41 -10.37
N SER A 394 29.60 23.16 -10.06
CA SER A 394 28.75 22.32 -10.93
C SER A 394 27.38 22.95 -11.16
N ARG A 395 26.79 23.63 -10.15
CA ARG A 395 25.52 24.35 -10.30
C ARG A 395 25.68 25.52 -11.26
N ARG A 396 26.70 26.33 -11.12
CA ARG A 396 27.00 27.43 -12.07
C ARG A 396 27.16 26.91 -13.49
N GLN A 397 27.90 25.80 -13.67
CA GLN A 397 28.08 25.17 -14.98
C GLN A 397 26.77 24.61 -15.54
N ALA A 398 25.90 24.06 -14.69
CA ALA A 398 24.56 23.58 -15.10
C ALA A 398 23.67 24.75 -15.54
N ASP A 399 23.66 25.84 -14.76
CA ASP A 399 22.90 27.06 -15.05
C ASP A 399 23.41 27.70 -16.34
N THR A 400 24.74 27.78 -16.52
CA THR A 400 25.35 28.28 -17.75
C THR A 400 24.93 27.47 -18.97
N ARG A 401 25.04 26.13 -18.89
CA ARG A 401 24.59 25.27 -19.99
C ARG A 401 23.10 25.43 -20.32
N GLN A 402 22.27 25.61 -19.29
CA GLN A 402 20.84 25.86 -19.47
C GLN A 402 20.59 27.19 -20.17
N THR A 403 21.24 28.25 -19.72
CA THR A 403 21.13 29.59 -20.32
C THR A 403 21.57 29.61 -21.78
N ILE A 404 22.68 28.94 -22.09
CA ILE A 404 23.17 28.84 -23.50
C ILE A 404 22.15 28.11 -24.37
N ARG A 405 21.57 27.00 -23.89
CA ARG A 405 20.52 26.30 -24.67
C ARG A 405 19.27 27.17 -24.87
N GLU A 406 18.85 27.88 -23.84
CA GLU A 406 17.71 28.79 -23.96
C GLU A 406 17.98 29.87 -25.00
N LEU A 407 19.21 30.38 -25.08
CA LEU A 407 19.65 31.29 -26.10
C LEU A 407 19.59 30.65 -27.50
N GLU A 408 20.14 29.43 -27.67
CA GLU A 408 20.12 28.68 -28.90
C GLU A 408 18.68 28.44 -29.41
N GLN A 409 17.80 28.00 -28.52
CA GLN A 409 16.38 27.79 -28.85
C GLN A 409 15.68 29.09 -29.23
N PHE A 410 15.99 30.18 -28.55
CA PHE A 410 15.41 31.47 -28.84
C PHE A 410 15.84 31.99 -30.23
N TYR A 411 17.11 31.85 -30.59
CA TYR A 411 17.58 32.19 -31.92
C TYR A 411 16.94 31.27 -32.98
N ALA A 412 16.96 29.97 -32.82
CA ALA A 412 16.37 29.02 -33.77
C ALA A 412 14.87 29.26 -34.03
N ALA A 413 14.15 29.72 -32.99
CA ALA A 413 12.72 30.02 -33.10
C ALA A 413 12.43 31.35 -33.80
N HIS A 414 13.27 32.36 -33.62
CA HIS A 414 12.91 33.75 -33.90
C HIS A 414 13.83 34.48 -34.85
N ASP A 415 15.05 33.99 -35.10
CA ASP A 415 15.96 34.66 -36.05
C ASP A 415 15.34 34.69 -37.44
N GLY A 416 15.34 35.89 -38.04
CA GLY A 416 14.71 36.11 -39.34
C GLY A 416 13.17 36.05 -39.36
N LYS A 417 12.50 35.79 -38.23
CA LYS A 417 11.04 35.59 -38.15
C LYS A 417 10.32 36.64 -37.30
N VAL A 418 11.06 37.58 -36.73
CA VAL A 418 10.49 38.65 -35.90
C VAL A 418 10.04 39.84 -36.75
N ILE A 419 9.12 40.62 -36.20
CA ILE A 419 8.66 41.90 -36.81
C ILE A 419 9.83 42.85 -37.02
N ALA A 420 9.79 43.65 -38.12
CA ALA A 420 10.89 44.52 -38.55
C ALA A 420 11.50 45.35 -37.42
N ARG A 421 10.70 45.91 -36.54
CA ARG A 421 11.17 46.72 -35.39
C ARG A 421 12.01 45.96 -34.36
N LEU A 422 12.01 44.64 -34.35
CA LEU A 422 12.76 43.79 -33.42
C LEU A 422 13.92 43.03 -34.08
N GLN A 423 14.10 43.14 -35.41
CA GLN A 423 15.16 42.41 -36.17
C GLN A 423 16.56 42.79 -35.68
N TRP A 424 16.75 43.99 -35.18
CA TRP A 424 18.04 44.48 -34.66
C TRP A 424 18.52 43.62 -33.45
N LEU A 425 17.65 42.93 -32.74
CA LEU A 425 18.01 42.03 -31.64
C LEU A 425 18.87 40.84 -32.10
N PHE A 426 18.79 40.49 -33.38
CA PHE A 426 19.48 39.37 -34.00
C PHE A 426 20.61 39.78 -34.95
N THR A 427 21.02 41.08 -34.92
CA THR A 427 22.18 41.57 -35.65
C THR A 427 23.49 40.95 -35.19
N GLU A 428 23.59 40.65 -33.87
CA GLU A 428 24.66 39.82 -33.34
C GLU A 428 24.30 38.37 -33.59
N THR A 429 25.25 37.58 -34.20
CA THR A 429 25.02 36.15 -34.44
C THR A 429 24.97 35.40 -33.13
N LEU A 430 24.39 34.20 -33.16
CA LEU A 430 24.33 33.31 -32.00
C LEU A 430 25.73 33.00 -31.43
N GLU A 431 26.73 32.82 -32.31
CA GLU A 431 28.12 32.54 -31.92
C GLU A 431 28.70 33.66 -31.07
N VAL A 432 28.57 34.89 -31.58
CA VAL A 432 29.06 36.09 -30.85
C VAL A 432 28.38 36.26 -29.50
N ARG A 433 27.06 36.06 -29.45
CA ARG A 433 26.31 36.17 -28.22
C ARG A 433 26.63 35.08 -27.19
N ARG A 434 26.94 33.85 -27.64
CA ARG A 434 27.37 32.77 -26.77
C ARG A 434 28.69 33.02 -26.04
N GLU A 435 29.57 33.83 -26.60
CA GLU A 435 30.86 34.18 -26.01
C GLU A 435 30.75 35.30 -24.93
N GLN A 436 29.59 35.94 -24.85
CA GLN A 436 29.37 37.00 -23.84
C GLN A 436 29.32 36.43 -22.42
N ASN A 437 29.50 37.34 -21.43
CA ASN A 437 29.34 36.96 -20.04
C ASN A 437 27.93 36.42 -19.78
N ILE A 438 27.83 35.32 -19.05
CA ILE A 438 26.55 34.61 -18.80
C ILE A 438 25.50 35.53 -18.16
N GLY A 439 25.89 36.47 -17.27
CA GLY A 439 24.98 37.43 -16.68
C GLY A 439 24.37 38.41 -17.71
N ILE A 440 25.13 38.80 -18.74
CA ILE A 440 24.65 39.61 -19.84
C ILE A 440 23.62 38.85 -20.66
N ILE A 441 23.91 37.59 -20.97
CA ILE A 441 22.99 36.70 -21.71
C ILE A 441 21.67 36.55 -20.97
N ILE A 442 21.73 36.25 -19.64
CA ILE A 442 20.54 36.13 -18.78
C ILE A 442 19.71 37.41 -18.79
N GLN A 443 20.35 38.58 -18.61
CA GLN A 443 19.69 39.85 -18.63
C GLN A 443 19.03 40.12 -19.98
N TRP A 444 19.73 39.85 -21.07
CA TRP A 444 19.24 40.01 -22.42
C TRP A 444 18.01 39.12 -22.69
N LEU A 445 18.07 37.84 -22.38
CA LEU A 445 16.96 36.88 -22.53
C LEU A 445 15.76 37.32 -21.67
N ASN A 446 15.97 37.68 -20.41
CA ASN A 446 14.89 38.15 -19.51
C ASN A 446 14.20 39.40 -20.03
N THR A 447 14.95 40.28 -20.69
CA THR A 447 14.40 41.53 -21.21
C THR A 447 13.64 41.30 -22.51
N TRP A 448 14.23 40.59 -23.45
CA TRP A 448 13.75 40.60 -24.85
C TRP A 448 12.89 39.38 -25.20
N LYS A 449 13.12 38.24 -24.59
CA LYS A 449 12.33 37.02 -24.89
C LYS A 449 10.82 37.24 -24.68
N PRO A 450 10.33 37.80 -23.56
CA PRO A 450 8.90 38.05 -23.37
C PRO A 450 8.32 39.02 -24.41
N ILE A 451 9.11 40.03 -24.83
CA ILE A 451 8.68 41.03 -25.82
C ILE A 451 8.54 40.39 -27.21
N VAL A 452 9.51 39.60 -27.62
CA VAL A 452 9.51 38.89 -28.91
C VAL A 452 8.36 37.88 -28.96
N GLU A 453 8.22 37.03 -27.94
CA GLU A 453 7.16 36.00 -27.86
C GLU A 453 5.76 36.66 -27.88
N LYS A 454 5.57 37.78 -27.17
CA LYS A 454 4.31 38.52 -27.20
C LYS A 454 4.00 39.08 -28.57
N SER A 455 5.01 39.68 -29.26
CA SER A 455 4.83 40.23 -30.58
C SER A 455 4.46 39.19 -31.64
N TYR A 456 4.99 37.98 -31.50
CA TYR A 456 4.69 36.84 -32.37
C TYR A 456 3.24 36.33 -32.19
N ASN A 457 2.80 36.18 -30.95
CA ASN A 457 1.42 35.80 -30.65
C ASN A 457 0.38 36.80 -31.13
N THR A 458 0.70 38.11 -31.08
CA THR A 458 -0.19 39.15 -31.59
C THR A 458 -0.28 39.10 -33.11
N ALA A 459 0.82 38.82 -33.80
CA ALA A 459 0.81 38.68 -35.26
C ALA A 459 0.01 37.47 -35.79
N LEU A 460 -0.02 36.40 -35.00
CA LEU A 460 -0.83 35.18 -35.30
C LEU A 460 -2.32 35.36 -35.07
N THR A 461 -2.72 36.31 -34.20
CA THR A 461 -4.15 36.55 -33.87
C THR A 461 -4.77 37.65 -34.72
N THR A 462 -3.99 38.40 -35.46
CA THR A 462 -4.45 39.52 -36.34
C THR A 462 -4.34 39.22 -37.85
N GLY A 463 -3.85 38.05 -38.25
CA GLY A 463 -3.86 37.53 -39.60
C GLY A 463 -4.82 36.38 -39.76
#